data_1437a452e04665a9463dae3b5dcd68a1
#
_entry.id   1437a452e04665a9463dae3b5dcd68a1
#
_cell.length_a   1.000
_cell.length_b   1.000
_cell.length_c   1.000
_cell.angle_alpha   90.00
_cell.angle_beta   90.00
_cell.angle_gamma   90.00
#
_symmetry.space_group_name_H-M   'P 1'
#
loop_
_entity.id
_entity.type
_entity.pdbx_description
1 polymer ?
#
loop_
_entity_poly.entity_id
_entity_poly.type
_entity_poly.pdbx_seq_one_letter_code
_entity_poly.pdbx_strand_id
1 'polypeptide(L)'
;KVADQISDAVLDKLLAFDPSSKVACETLVTTGQVVLAGEVKTKAYVDLQRIAREVINRIGYTKSEYMFEGNSCGVFSAIHEQSADINRGVEREDPMNQGAGDQGMMFGYATNETENYMPLSLDLAHKLLMVLAEIRREGKVMTYLRPDAKSQVTIEYDDNGKPVRIDTIVVSTQHDEFVTPADSSKEAQLKADEEMLAKIRQDVIEILMPRVIAGIHNEEVLALFNDRIVYHVNPTGKFVIGGPHGDTGLTGRKIIVDTYGGKGAHGGGAFSGKDPSK
;
A
#
# COMPACT_ATOMS: atom_id res chain seq x y z
N LYS A 1 3.55 -2.36 0.74
CA LYS A 1 2.21 -2.96 1.03
C LYS A 1 1.99 -4.34 0.38
N VAL A 2 2.93 -4.87 -0.44
CA VAL A 2 2.80 -6.22 -1.02
C VAL A 2 2.71 -7.28 0.09
N ALA A 3 3.61 -7.23 1.07
CA ALA A 3 3.63 -8.16 2.19
C ALA A 3 2.31 -8.12 3.00
N ASP A 4 1.80 -6.93 3.31
CA ASP A 4 0.53 -6.77 4.02
C ASP A 4 -0.63 -7.41 3.25
N GLN A 5 -0.73 -7.15 1.95
CA GLN A 5 -1.81 -7.70 1.12
C GLN A 5 -1.76 -9.23 1.01
N ILE A 6 -0.57 -9.83 1.03
CA ILE A 6 -0.43 -11.29 1.05
C ILE A 6 -0.89 -11.84 2.40
N SER A 7 -0.44 -11.24 3.50
CA SER A 7 -0.86 -11.64 4.86
C SER A 7 -2.37 -11.52 5.05
N ASP A 8 -2.98 -10.41 4.57
CA ASP A 8 -4.42 -10.20 4.62
C ASP A 8 -5.18 -11.23 3.78
N ALA A 9 -4.68 -11.56 2.60
CA ALA A 9 -5.33 -12.58 1.76
C ALA A 9 -5.29 -13.99 2.38
N VAL A 10 -4.24 -14.32 3.12
CA VAL A 10 -4.18 -15.56 3.89
C VAL A 10 -5.21 -15.55 5.02
N LEU A 11 -5.27 -14.45 5.78
CA LEU A 11 -6.27 -14.25 6.83
C LEU A 11 -7.69 -14.37 6.29
N ASP A 12 -8.01 -13.65 5.22
CA ASP A 12 -9.33 -13.65 4.58
C ASP A 12 -9.77 -15.05 4.15
N LYS A 13 -8.85 -15.82 3.54
CA LYS A 13 -9.16 -17.17 3.12
C LYS A 13 -9.39 -18.12 4.29
N LEU A 14 -8.60 -18.02 5.34
CA LEU A 14 -8.78 -18.84 6.53
C LEU A 14 -10.12 -18.54 7.21
N LEU A 15 -10.45 -17.27 7.43
CA LEU A 15 -11.72 -16.85 8.04
C LEU A 15 -12.93 -17.18 7.17
N ALA A 16 -12.81 -17.15 5.84
CA ALA A 16 -13.89 -17.51 4.93
C ALA A 16 -14.32 -18.98 5.05
N PHE A 17 -13.37 -19.89 5.34
CA PHE A 17 -13.65 -21.31 5.49
C PHE A 17 -13.87 -21.75 6.96
N ASP A 18 -13.22 -21.05 7.88
CA ASP A 18 -13.38 -21.27 9.33
C ASP A 18 -13.37 -19.93 10.05
N PRO A 19 -14.54 -19.32 10.31
CA PRO A 19 -14.66 -18.03 11.00
C PRO A 19 -14.08 -18.02 12.43
N SER A 20 -13.85 -19.19 13.00
CA SER A 20 -13.23 -19.33 14.34
C SER A 20 -11.70 -19.36 14.31
N SER A 21 -11.09 -19.28 13.14
CA SER A 21 -9.63 -19.33 12.97
C SER A 21 -8.93 -18.26 13.80
N LYS A 22 -7.82 -18.63 14.42
CA LYS A 22 -6.85 -17.71 15.02
C LYS A 22 -5.65 -17.63 14.09
N VAL A 23 -5.32 -16.42 13.66
CA VAL A 23 -4.34 -16.19 12.60
C VAL A 23 -3.40 -15.08 12.97
N ALA A 24 -2.12 -15.36 12.89
CA ALA A 24 -1.04 -14.37 12.86
C ALA A 24 -0.10 -14.75 11.72
N CYS A 25 -0.32 -14.15 10.55
CA CYS A 25 0.47 -14.39 9.35
C CYS A 25 1.35 -13.20 9.06
N GLU A 26 2.66 -13.39 9.07
CA GLU A 26 3.66 -12.45 8.66
C GLU A 26 4.21 -12.83 7.29
N THR A 27 4.53 -11.83 6.48
CA THR A 27 5.10 -12.01 5.15
C THR A 27 6.34 -11.16 4.97
N LEU A 28 7.39 -11.77 4.44
CA LEU A 28 8.56 -11.09 3.90
C LEU A 28 8.54 -11.23 2.38
N VAL A 29 8.79 -10.14 1.66
CA VAL A 29 8.97 -10.16 0.20
C VAL A 29 10.30 -9.49 -0.14
N THR A 30 11.05 -10.09 -1.06
CA THR A 30 12.31 -9.55 -1.58
C THR A 30 12.52 -10.03 -3.01
N THR A 31 13.66 -9.77 -3.61
CA THR A 31 13.98 -10.22 -4.97
C THR A 31 13.65 -11.71 -5.16
N GLY A 32 12.68 -12.00 -6.03
CA GLY A 32 12.31 -13.35 -6.42
C GLY A 32 11.77 -14.26 -5.30
N GLN A 33 11.44 -13.72 -4.11
CA GLN A 33 11.09 -14.55 -2.96
C GLN A 33 9.96 -13.97 -2.11
N VAL A 34 9.13 -14.88 -1.60
CA VAL A 34 8.12 -14.65 -0.56
C VAL A 34 8.32 -15.65 0.56
N VAL A 35 8.37 -15.20 1.79
CA VAL A 35 8.40 -16.04 2.98
C VAL A 35 7.19 -15.73 3.83
N LEU A 36 6.36 -16.75 4.09
CA LEU A 36 5.21 -16.71 4.99
C LEU A 36 5.60 -17.36 6.30
N ALA A 37 5.42 -16.70 7.42
CA ALA A 37 5.73 -17.21 8.73
C ALA A 37 4.63 -16.84 9.73
N GLY A 38 4.52 -17.58 10.82
CA GLY A 38 3.56 -17.26 11.88
C GLY A 38 2.79 -18.47 12.37
N GLU A 39 1.73 -18.20 13.13
CA GLU A 39 0.93 -19.20 13.82
C GLU A 39 -0.53 -19.13 13.41
N VAL A 40 -1.13 -20.30 13.17
CA VAL A 40 -2.56 -20.41 12.90
C VAL A 40 -3.19 -21.54 13.74
N LYS A 41 -4.44 -21.33 14.16
CA LYS A 41 -5.31 -22.38 14.67
C LYS A 41 -6.57 -22.36 13.82
N THR A 42 -6.77 -23.37 13.00
CA THR A 42 -7.86 -23.41 12.03
C THR A 42 -8.22 -24.85 11.67
N LYS A 43 -9.46 -25.06 11.24
CA LYS A 43 -9.93 -26.30 10.62
C LYS A 43 -9.86 -26.21 9.08
N ALA A 44 -9.56 -25.03 8.53
CA ALA A 44 -9.51 -24.80 7.11
C ALA A 44 -8.17 -25.26 6.52
N TYR A 45 -8.22 -25.78 5.30
CA TYR A 45 -7.05 -25.99 4.46
C TYR A 45 -7.05 -24.94 3.34
N VAL A 46 -5.93 -24.24 3.17
CA VAL A 46 -5.73 -23.26 2.10
C VAL A 46 -4.37 -23.47 1.42
N ASP A 47 -4.33 -23.26 0.11
CA ASP A 47 -3.08 -23.27 -0.64
C ASP A 47 -2.39 -21.89 -0.53
N LEU A 48 -1.46 -21.78 0.40
CA LEU A 48 -0.72 -20.55 0.70
C LEU A 48 0.07 -20.03 -0.50
N GLN A 49 0.67 -20.93 -1.29
CA GLN A 49 1.44 -20.54 -2.47
C GLN A 49 0.53 -19.93 -3.53
N ARG A 50 -0.62 -20.53 -3.77
CA ARG A 50 -1.62 -20.03 -4.71
C ARG A 50 -2.12 -18.65 -4.27
N ILE A 51 -2.45 -18.46 -3.00
CA ILE A 51 -2.91 -17.19 -2.45
C ILE A 51 -1.85 -16.09 -2.68
N ALA A 52 -0.60 -16.35 -2.32
CA ALA A 52 0.48 -15.39 -2.52
C ALA A 52 0.64 -14.99 -4.00
N ARG A 53 0.64 -15.96 -4.91
CA ARG A 53 0.76 -15.72 -6.36
C ARG A 53 -0.41 -14.93 -6.93
N GLU A 54 -1.64 -15.24 -6.52
CA GLU A 54 -2.85 -14.51 -6.94
C GLU A 54 -2.76 -13.03 -6.51
N VAL A 55 -2.30 -12.76 -5.30
CA VAL A 55 -2.11 -11.38 -4.80
C VAL A 55 -1.02 -10.64 -5.58
N ILE A 56 0.13 -11.25 -5.79
CA ILE A 56 1.26 -10.65 -6.53
C ILE A 56 0.83 -10.29 -7.94
N ASN A 57 0.14 -11.20 -8.64
CA ASN A 57 -0.39 -10.98 -9.99
C ASN A 57 -1.45 -9.88 -10.02
N ARG A 58 -2.37 -9.84 -9.04
CA ARG A 58 -3.39 -8.80 -8.90
C ARG A 58 -2.78 -7.40 -8.67
N ILE A 59 -1.68 -7.33 -7.90
CA ILE A 59 -0.94 -6.09 -7.69
C ILE A 59 -0.29 -5.63 -9.00
N GLY A 60 0.12 -6.54 -9.88
CA GLY A 60 0.68 -6.24 -11.20
C GLY A 60 2.16 -6.61 -11.37
N TYR A 61 2.73 -7.37 -10.46
CA TYR A 61 4.06 -7.95 -10.63
C TYR A 61 3.94 -9.23 -11.47
N THR A 62 3.86 -9.05 -12.80
CA THR A 62 3.54 -10.09 -13.78
C THR A 62 4.66 -10.33 -14.80
N LYS A 63 5.76 -9.58 -14.72
CA LYS A 63 6.88 -9.65 -15.65
C LYS A 63 8.17 -10.02 -14.94
N SER A 64 8.93 -10.94 -15.52
CA SER A 64 10.22 -11.41 -14.97
C SER A 64 11.26 -10.29 -14.84
N GLU A 65 11.19 -9.29 -15.69
CA GLU A 65 12.09 -8.12 -15.66
C GLU A 65 11.94 -7.27 -14.37
N TYR A 66 10.82 -7.43 -13.63
CA TYR A 66 10.66 -6.82 -12.31
C TYR A 66 11.46 -7.53 -11.21
N MET A 67 12.13 -8.64 -11.53
CA MET A 67 12.92 -9.47 -10.60
C MET A 67 12.11 -9.95 -9.38
N PHE A 68 10.81 -9.80 -9.44
CA PHE A 68 9.80 -10.28 -8.51
C PHE A 68 8.48 -10.38 -9.29
N GLU A 69 7.95 -11.60 -9.48
CA GLU A 69 6.69 -11.78 -10.21
C GLU A 69 5.96 -13.04 -9.74
N GLY A 70 4.62 -13.04 -9.93
CA GLY A 70 3.74 -14.00 -9.28
C GLY A 70 3.93 -15.46 -9.70
N ASN A 71 4.40 -15.74 -10.91
CA ASN A 71 4.46 -17.11 -11.42
C ASN A 71 5.79 -17.81 -11.12
N SER A 72 6.91 -17.07 -11.05
CA SER A 72 8.25 -17.62 -10.89
C SER A 72 8.91 -17.38 -9.53
N CYS A 73 8.43 -16.43 -8.70
CA CYS A 73 9.01 -16.21 -7.38
C CYS A 73 8.91 -17.49 -6.51
N GLY A 74 9.94 -17.73 -5.70
CA GLY A 74 9.91 -18.76 -4.66
C GLY A 74 8.94 -18.36 -3.54
N VAL A 75 8.04 -19.27 -3.15
CA VAL A 75 7.14 -19.07 -2.01
C VAL A 75 7.45 -20.11 -0.96
N PHE A 76 7.92 -19.66 0.20
CA PHE A 76 8.28 -20.50 1.33
C PHE A 76 7.28 -20.30 2.46
N SER A 77 6.90 -21.38 3.14
CA SER A 77 6.00 -21.33 4.28
C SER A 77 6.65 -21.91 5.51
N ALA A 78 6.65 -21.14 6.59
CA ALA A 78 7.01 -21.53 7.95
C ALA A 78 5.83 -21.22 8.91
N ILE A 79 4.61 -21.38 8.42
CA ILE A 79 3.40 -21.27 9.25
C ILE A 79 3.23 -22.60 10.02
N HIS A 80 3.01 -22.49 11.31
CA HIS A 80 2.80 -23.62 12.21
C HIS A 80 1.56 -23.44 13.09
N GLU A 81 1.21 -24.45 13.88
CA GLU A 81 0.07 -24.42 14.78
C GLU A 81 0.30 -23.45 15.95
N GLN A 82 -0.74 -22.71 16.33
CA GLN A 82 -0.67 -21.79 17.47
C GLN A 82 -0.39 -22.53 18.77
N SER A 83 0.47 -21.97 19.62
CA SER A 83 0.75 -22.50 20.96
C SER A 83 -0.51 -22.65 21.82
N ALA A 84 -0.64 -23.80 22.47
CA ALA A 84 -1.73 -24.08 23.40
C ALA A 84 -1.73 -23.11 24.61
N ASP A 85 -0.58 -22.59 24.98
CA ASP A 85 -0.45 -21.67 26.12
C ASP A 85 -1.02 -20.29 25.79
N ILE A 86 -0.77 -19.78 24.57
CA ILE A 86 -1.36 -18.52 24.07
C ILE A 86 -2.89 -18.69 23.94
N ASN A 87 -3.34 -19.83 23.41
CA ASN A 87 -4.74 -20.09 23.17
C ASN A 87 -5.57 -20.10 24.48
N ARG A 88 -5.00 -20.56 25.61
CA ARG A 88 -5.67 -20.49 26.92
C ARG A 88 -6.00 -19.06 27.36
N GLY A 89 -5.23 -18.07 26.94
CA GLY A 89 -5.50 -16.66 27.21
C GLY A 89 -6.64 -16.08 26.38
N VAL A 90 -6.88 -16.64 25.18
CA VAL A 90 -7.83 -16.14 24.18
C VAL A 90 -9.22 -16.77 24.34
N GLU A 91 -9.29 -18.10 24.37
CA GLU A 91 -10.57 -18.83 24.42
C GLU A 91 -11.18 -18.79 25.82
N ARG A 92 -12.46 -18.48 25.89
CA ARG A 92 -13.30 -18.51 27.09
C ARG A 92 -14.53 -19.36 26.83
N GLU A 93 -15.14 -19.91 27.89
CA GLU A 93 -16.39 -20.66 27.79
C GLU A 93 -17.52 -19.81 27.18
N ASP A 94 -17.61 -18.55 27.59
CA ASP A 94 -18.52 -17.56 26.98
C ASP A 94 -17.78 -16.76 25.89
N PRO A 95 -18.18 -16.86 24.60
CA PRO A 95 -17.59 -16.11 23.52
C PRO A 95 -17.61 -14.58 23.69
N MET A 96 -18.58 -14.05 24.47
CA MET A 96 -18.66 -12.61 24.77
C MET A 96 -17.55 -12.13 25.70
N ASN A 97 -16.88 -13.05 26.39
CA ASN A 97 -15.76 -12.80 27.29
C ASN A 97 -14.42 -13.23 26.68
N GLN A 98 -14.34 -13.35 25.36
CA GLN A 98 -13.10 -13.70 24.67
C GLN A 98 -11.96 -12.77 25.10
N GLY A 99 -10.80 -13.34 25.41
CA GLY A 99 -9.57 -12.61 25.72
C GLY A 99 -8.79 -12.22 24.48
N ALA A 100 -7.71 -11.48 24.68
CA ALA A 100 -6.71 -11.16 23.67
C ALA A 100 -5.46 -12.02 23.83
N GLY A 101 -4.74 -12.24 22.74
CA GLY A 101 -3.47 -13.03 22.71
C GLY A 101 -2.33 -12.30 23.38
N ASP A 102 -2.39 -10.98 23.49
CA ASP A 102 -1.37 -10.13 24.14
C ASP A 102 -2.01 -8.84 24.66
N GLN A 103 -1.25 -8.07 25.43
CA GLN A 103 -1.61 -6.70 25.79
C GLN A 103 -1.49 -5.77 24.57
N GLY A 104 -2.21 -4.65 24.58
CA GLY A 104 -2.18 -3.68 23.51
C GLY A 104 -2.52 -2.28 23.95
N MET A 105 -2.10 -1.29 23.17
CA MET A 105 -2.48 0.10 23.33
C MET A 105 -3.15 0.55 22.03
N MET A 106 -4.42 0.96 22.12
CA MET A 106 -5.24 1.34 20.98
C MET A 106 -5.44 2.84 20.96
N PHE A 107 -5.30 3.45 19.78
CA PHE A 107 -5.55 4.86 19.56
C PHE A 107 -6.65 5.03 18.53
N GLY A 108 -7.62 5.88 18.83
CA GLY A 108 -8.66 6.31 17.91
C GLY A 108 -8.49 7.79 17.59
N TYR A 109 -8.73 8.16 16.34
CA TYR A 109 -8.73 9.54 15.87
C TYR A 109 -9.83 9.72 14.82
N ALA A 110 -10.55 10.83 14.88
CA ALA A 110 -11.54 11.19 13.88
C ALA A 110 -11.52 12.71 13.65
N THR A 111 -11.79 13.11 12.42
CA THR A 111 -11.93 14.53 12.03
C THR A 111 -13.12 14.66 11.08
N ASN A 112 -13.69 15.86 11.00
CA ASN A 112 -14.79 16.15 10.06
C ASN A 112 -14.28 16.74 8.71
N GLU A 113 -13.00 16.61 8.42
CA GLU A 113 -12.40 17.08 7.16
C GLU A 113 -12.86 16.26 5.96
N THR A 114 -13.25 15.01 6.19
CA THR A 114 -13.66 14.04 5.16
C THR A 114 -14.92 13.29 5.58
N GLU A 115 -15.65 12.75 4.61
CA GLU A 115 -16.90 11.98 4.85
C GLU A 115 -16.65 10.69 5.65
N ASN A 116 -15.46 10.10 5.53
CA ASN A 116 -15.03 8.90 6.24
C ASN A 116 -14.32 9.19 7.57
N TYR A 117 -14.34 10.45 8.02
CA TYR A 117 -13.71 10.93 9.26
C TYR A 117 -12.19 10.75 9.35
N MET A 118 -11.53 10.50 8.22
CA MET A 118 -10.08 10.37 8.14
C MET A 118 -9.39 11.73 7.89
N PRO A 119 -8.12 11.89 8.30
CA PRO A 119 -7.37 13.11 8.00
C PRO A 119 -7.30 13.37 6.50
N LEU A 120 -7.62 14.58 6.07
CA LEU A 120 -7.72 14.93 4.65
C LEU A 120 -6.42 14.68 3.87
N SER A 121 -5.26 14.99 4.45
CA SER A 121 -3.97 14.76 3.79
C SER A 121 -3.72 13.27 3.50
N LEU A 122 -4.10 12.39 4.43
CA LEU A 122 -3.99 10.94 4.25
C LEU A 122 -4.99 10.42 3.22
N ASP A 123 -6.25 10.86 3.31
CA ASP A 123 -7.31 10.45 2.39
C ASP A 123 -6.96 10.83 0.93
N LEU A 124 -6.49 12.04 0.71
CA LEU A 124 -6.03 12.48 -0.62
C LEU A 124 -4.79 11.70 -1.10
N ALA A 125 -3.83 11.43 -0.21
CA ALA A 125 -2.67 10.62 -0.56
C ALA A 125 -3.07 9.19 -0.97
N HIS A 126 -4.03 8.58 -0.29
CA HIS A 126 -4.58 7.27 -0.67
C HIS A 126 -5.32 7.34 -2.01
N LYS A 127 -6.18 8.33 -2.24
CA LYS A 127 -6.91 8.51 -3.50
C LYS A 127 -5.98 8.65 -4.70
N LEU A 128 -4.89 9.41 -4.57
CA LEU A 128 -3.86 9.52 -5.59
C LEU A 128 -3.32 8.14 -6.03
N LEU A 129 -2.95 7.29 -5.08
CA LEU A 129 -2.39 5.97 -5.39
C LEU A 129 -3.45 4.97 -5.85
N MET A 130 -4.68 5.04 -5.37
CA MET A 130 -5.79 4.21 -5.83
C MET A 130 -6.09 4.49 -7.30
N VAL A 131 -6.26 5.76 -7.67
CA VAL A 131 -6.53 6.17 -9.06
C VAL A 131 -5.32 5.87 -9.97
N LEU A 132 -4.09 6.08 -9.49
CA LEU A 132 -2.89 5.71 -10.25
C LEU A 132 -2.84 4.20 -10.54
N ALA A 133 -3.19 3.37 -9.57
CA ALA A 133 -3.27 1.91 -9.76
C ALA A 133 -4.43 1.50 -10.70
N GLU A 134 -5.54 2.22 -10.71
CA GLU A 134 -6.64 2.02 -11.66
C GLU A 134 -6.19 2.34 -13.09
N ILE A 135 -5.57 3.49 -13.30
CA ILE A 135 -4.99 3.88 -14.60
C ILE A 135 -4.03 2.80 -15.12
N ARG A 136 -3.14 2.31 -14.25
CA ARG A 136 -2.20 1.25 -14.60
C ARG A 136 -2.92 -0.04 -15.02
N ARG A 137 -3.96 -0.46 -14.27
CA ARG A 137 -4.74 -1.66 -14.60
C ARG A 137 -5.58 -1.53 -15.87
N GLU A 138 -6.08 -0.33 -16.17
CA GLU A 138 -6.76 -0.04 -17.44
C GLU A 138 -5.84 -0.24 -18.65
N GLY A 139 -4.55 0.07 -18.52
CA GLY A 139 -3.56 -0.09 -19.58
C GLY A 139 -3.82 0.73 -20.85
N LYS A 140 -4.56 1.84 -20.74
CA LYS A 140 -4.97 2.69 -21.88
C LYS A 140 -4.14 3.95 -21.99
N VAL A 141 -3.83 4.57 -20.86
CA VAL A 141 -3.00 5.77 -20.74
C VAL A 141 -1.93 5.52 -19.69
N MET A 142 -0.84 6.28 -19.70
CA MET A 142 0.28 6.06 -18.79
C MET A 142 0.72 4.58 -18.75
N THR A 143 0.82 3.94 -19.89
CA THR A 143 1.08 2.49 -20.03
C THR A 143 2.45 2.04 -19.51
N TYR A 144 3.33 2.99 -19.26
CA TYR A 144 4.65 2.80 -18.66
C TYR A 144 4.62 2.58 -17.15
N LEU A 145 3.46 2.74 -16.47
CA LEU A 145 3.37 2.61 -15.02
C LEU A 145 3.68 1.19 -14.54
N ARG A 146 4.53 1.10 -13.49
CA ARG A 146 4.78 -0.11 -12.71
C ARG A 146 4.09 -0.03 -11.34
N PRO A 147 4.00 -1.15 -10.59
CA PRO A 147 3.16 -1.21 -9.39
C PRO A 147 3.61 -0.34 -8.21
N ASP A 148 4.92 -0.07 -8.04
CA ASP A 148 5.40 0.67 -6.86
C ASP A 148 5.17 2.18 -7.03
N ALA A 149 4.55 2.78 -6.03
CA ALA A 149 4.31 4.21 -6.02
C ALA A 149 4.19 4.74 -4.59
N LYS A 150 4.50 6.02 -4.44
CA LYS A 150 4.40 6.78 -3.17
C LYS A 150 3.73 8.11 -3.44
N SER A 151 2.97 8.61 -2.46
CA SER A 151 2.36 9.93 -2.51
C SER A 151 2.45 10.63 -1.16
N GLN A 152 2.47 11.94 -1.20
CA GLN A 152 2.38 12.80 -0.04
C GLN A 152 1.55 14.03 -0.40
N VAL A 153 0.69 14.47 0.52
CA VAL A 153 -0.09 15.71 0.38
C VAL A 153 0.19 16.58 1.59
N THR A 154 0.61 17.81 1.34
CA THR A 154 0.81 18.84 2.36
C THR A 154 -0.33 19.83 2.31
N ILE A 155 -0.99 20.03 3.45
CA ILE A 155 -2.15 20.92 3.60
C ILE A 155 -1.80 22.02 4.60
N GLU A 156 -2.10 23.26 4.26
CA GLU A 156 -2.06 24.37 5.17
C GLU A 156 -3.38 24.49 5.92
N TYR A 157 -3.30 24.73 7.22
CA TYR A 157 -4.43 24.90 8.12
C TYR A 157 -4.40 26.30 8.74
N ASP A 158 -5.57 26.87 9.00
CA ASP A 158 -5.69 28.09 9.81
C ASP A 158 -5.52 27.82 11.31
N ASP A 159 -5.55 28.88 12.12
CA ASP A 159 -5.41 28.80 13.57
C ASP A 159 -6.54 28.02 14.26
N ASN A 160 -7.66 27.80 13.58
CA ASN A 160 -8.80 27.00 14.06
C ASN A 160 -8.70 25.53 13.63
N GLY A 161 -7.65 25.15 12.89
CA GLY A 161 -7.46 23.81 12.37
C GLY A 161 -8.30 23.49 11.13
N LYS A 162 -8.83 24.50 10.42
CA LYS A 162 -9.55 24.30 9.16
C LYS A 162 -8.56 24.26 7.99
N PRO A 163 -8.66 23.28 7.05
CA PRO A 163 -7.84 23.28 5.84
C PRO A 163 -8.13 24.51 4.98
N VAL A 164 -7.10 25.22 4.54
CA VAL A 164 -7.24 26.44 3.73
C VAL A 164 -6.68 26.30 2.33
N ARG A 165 -5.69 25.45 2.11
CA ARG A 165 -5.18 25.11 0.79
C ARG A 165 -4.34 23.82 0.79
N ILE A 166 -4.27 23.18 -0.35
CA ILE A 166 -3.25 22.18 -0.64
C ILE A 166 -1.99 22.94 -1.08
N ASP A 167 -0.90 22.77 -0.32
CA ASP A 167 0.38 23.42 -0.61
C ASP A 167 1.17 22.62 -1.64
N THR A 168 1.41 21.34 -1.34
CA THR A 168 2.28 20.47 -2.13
C THR A 168 1.69 19.08 -2.31
N ILE A 169 1.82 18.55 -3.52
CA ILE A 169 1.54 17.14 -3.86
C ILE A 169 2.82 16.51 -4.39
N VAL A 170 3.27 15.43 -3.73
CA VAL A 170 4.38 14.61 -4.20
C VAL A 170 3.84 13.29 -4.71
N VAL A 171 4.24 12.89 -5.91
CA VAL A 171 3.97 11.56 -6.48
C VAL A 171 5.27 10.98 -7.00
N SER A 172 5.66 9.82 -6.48
CA SER A 172 6.75 9.03 -7.03
C SER A 172 6.19 7.71 -7.52
N THR A 173 6.38 7.40 -8.80
CA THR A 173 5.88 6.17 -9.41
C THR A 173 6.97 5.44 -10.15
N GLN A 174 7.03 4.13 -9.96
CA GLN A 174 7.85 3.23 -10.73
C GLN A 174 7.32 3.18 -12.18
N HIS A 175 8.24 3.15 -13.15
CA HIS A 175 7.92 3.20 -14.57
C HIS A 175 8.87 2.35 -15.41
N ASP A 176 8.43 1.97 -16.59
CA ASP A 176 9.30 1.37 -17.62
C ASP A 176 10.29 2.41 -18.16
N GLU A 177 11.41 1.95 -18.73
CA GLU A 177 12.25 2.79 -19.57
C GLU A 177 11.61 2.87 -20.97
N PHE A 178 10.79 3.89 -21.19
CA PHE A 178 9.98 4.05 -22.41
C PHE A 178 10.55 5.04 -23.42
N VAL A 179 11.66 5.70 -23.10
CA VAL A 179 12.43 6.52 -24.04
C VAL A 179 13.81 5.87 -24.24
N THR A 180 14.12 5.52 -25.47
CA THR A 180 15.43 4.92 -25.81
C THR A 180 16.46 6.02 -26.03
N PRO A 181 17.62 5.99 -25.35
CA PRO A 181 18.71 6.92 -25.62
C PRO A 181 19.17 6.84 -27.06
N ALA A 182 19.60 7.96 -27.67
CA ALA A 182 20.05 8.02 -29.04
C ALA A 182 21.32 7.19 -29.29
N ASP A 183 22.17 7.07 -28.27
CA ASP A 183 23.39 6.25 -28.26
C ASP A 183 23.73 5.83 -26.83
N SER A 184 24.85 5.14 -26.62
CA SER A 184 25.33 4.68 -25.33
C SER A 184 26.05 5.72 -24.47
N SER A 185 26.04 7.00 -24.89
CA SER A 185 26.67 8.07 -24.14
C SER A 185 25.87 8.42 -22.86
N LYS A 186 26.56 8.90 -21.85
CA LYS A 186 25.93 9.39 -20.63
C LYS A 186 25.01 10.58 -20.89
N GLU A 187 25.34 11.41 -21.86
CA GLU A 187 24.55 12.57 -22.24
C GLU A 187 23.22 12.16 -22.89
N ALA A 188 23.26 11.18 -23.82
CA ALA A 188 22.03 10.63 -24.41
C ALA A 188 21.14 9.96 -23.36
N GLN A 189 21.72 9.26 -22.39
CA GLN A 189 20.96 8.66 -21.28
C GLN A 189 20.28 9.73 -20.42
N LEU A 190 21.00 10.78 -20.02
CA LEU A 190 20.44 11.87 -19.22
C LEU A 190 19.28 12.56 -19.95
N LYS A 191 19.43 12.79 -21.26
CA LYS A 191 18.36 13.39 -22.07
C LYS A 191 17.12 12.51 -22.15
N ALA A 192 17.29 11.19 -22.33
CA ALA A 192 16.18 10.25 -22.30
C ALA A 192 15.49 10.20 -20.94
N ASP A 193 16.26 10.23 -19.84
CA ASP A 193 15.73 10.28 -18.48
C ASP A 193 14.91 11.57 -18.24
N GLU A 194 15.42 12.73 -18.68
CA GLU A 194 14.70 14.01 -18.59
C GLU A 194 13.39 14.01 -19.38
N GLU A 195 13.39 13.45 -20.58
CA GLU A 195 12.19 13.32 -21.41
C GLU A 195 11.14 12.42 -20.75
N MET A 196 11.55 11.28 -20.19
CA MET A 196 10.65 10.41 -19.43
C MET A 196 10.05 11.13 -18.22
N LEU A 197 10.88 11.83 -17.44
CA LEU A 197 10.43 12.56 -16.25
C LEU A 197 9.46 13.69 -16.59
N ALA A 198 9.74 14.44 -17.67
CA ALA A 198 8.85 15.48 -18.17
C ALA A 198 7.48 14.92 -18.56
N LYS A 199 7.47 13.79 -19.29
CA LYS A 199 6.24 13.10 -19.68
C LYS A 199 5.45 12.59 -18.47
N ILE A 200 6.11 11.95 -17.51
CA ILE A 200 5.45 11.45 -16.28
C ILE A 200 4.84 12.62 -15.50
N ARG A 201 5.57 13.73 -15.38
CA ARG A 201 5.06 14.93 -14.70
C ARG A 201 3.84 15.49 -15.41
N GLN A 202 3.87 15.62 -16.73
CA GLN A 202 2.74 16.07 -17.52
C GLN A 202 1.52 15.17 -17.29
N ASP A 203 1.68 13.85 -17.40
CA ASP A 203 0.60 12.89 -17.24
C ASP A 203 0.01 12.87 -15.83
N VAL A 204 0.83 13.06 -14.80
CA VAL A 204 0.34 13.21 -13.44
C VAL A 204 -0.58 14.42 -13.32
N ILE A 205 -0.18 15.57 -13.90
CA ILE A 205 -0.96 16.80 -13.83
C ILE A 205 -2.21 16.74 -14.72
N GLU A 206 -2.10 16.20 -15.93
CA GLU A 206 -3.17 16.27 -16.95
C GLU A 206 -4.10 15.04 -16.96
N ILE A 207 -3.67 13.90 -16.41
CA ILE A 207 -4.45 12.65 -16.40
C ILE A 207 -4.80 12.22 -14.97
N LEU A 208 -3.80 12.05 -14.09
CA LEU A 208 -4.04 11.56 -12.73
C LEU A 208 -4.87 12.58 -11.93
N MET A 209 -4.43 13.83 -11.88
CA MET A 209 -5.09 14.85 -11.04
C MET A 209 -6.54 15.09 -11.42
N PRO A 210 -6.94 15.26 -12.69
CA PRO A 210 -8.35 15.39 -13.06
C PRO A 210 -9.20 14.19 -12.64
N ARG A 211 -8.68 12.96 -12.74
CA ARG A 211 -9.42 11.77 -12.30
C ARG A 211 -9.59 11.71 -10.78
N VAL A 212 -8.56 12.12 -10.02
CA VAL A 212 -8.64 12.22 -8.55
C VAL A 212 -9.68 13.26 -8.16
N ILE A 213 -9.64 14.45 -8.74
CA ILE A 213 -10.57 15.55 -8.47
C ILE A 213 -12.02 15.15 -8.81
N ALA A 214 -12.23 14.46 -9.94
CA ALA A 214 -13.56 13.98 -10.34
C ALA A 214 -14.19 13.00 -9.33
N GLY A 215 -13.39 12.31 -8.52
CA GLY A 215 -13.87 11.43 -7.45
C GLY A 215 -14.08 12.11 -6.09
N ILE A 216 -13.95 13.44 -6.01
CA ILE A 216 -14.16 14.22 -4.79
C ILE A 216 -15.52 14.91 -4.89
N HIS A 217 -16.41 14.67 -3.93
CA HIS A 217 -17.76 15.24 -3.94
C HIS A 217 -17.94 16.40 -2.94
N ASN A 218 -17.02 16.56 -2.00
CA ASN A 218 -17.04 17.64 -1.01
C ASN A 218 -16.54 18.95 -1.64
N GLU A 219 -17.43 19.95 -1.75
CA GLU A 219 -17.12 21.25 -2.35
C GLU A 219 -16.03 22.03 -1.60
N GLU A 220 -15.96 21.92 -0.27
CA GLU A 220 -14.90 22.56 0.52
C GLU A 220 -13.54 21.96 0.19
N VAL A 221 -13.45 20.64 0.01
CA VAL A 221 -12.23 19.96 -0.41
C VAL A 221 -11.86 20.32 -1.85
N LEU A 222 -12.85 20.37 -2.76
CA LEU A 222 -12.62 20.79 -4.16
C LEU A 222 -12.03 22.18 -4.25
N ALA A 223 -12.49 23.12 -3.40
CA ALA A 223 -11.98 24.50 -3.36
C ALA A 223 -10.50 24.62 -2.95
N LEU A 224 -9.91 23.57 -2.34
CA LEU A 224 -8.50 23.55 -1.98
C LEU A 224 -7.58 23.27 -3.18
N PHE A 225 -8.13 22.74 -4.30
CA PHE A 225 -7.39 22.51 -5.53
C PHE A 225 -7.36 23.79 -6.37
N ASN A 226 -6.20 24.38 -6.47
CA ASN A 226 -5.99 25.63 -7.23
C ASN A 226 -4.64 25.62 -7.95
N ASP A 227 -4.35 26.65 -8.71
CA ASP A 227 -3.15 26.82 -9.55
C ASP A 227 -1.85 27.04 -8.77
N ARG A 228 -1.92 27.23 -7.46
CA ARG A 228 -0.76 27.44 -6.59
C ARG A 228 -0.18 26.18 -6.00
N ILE A 229 -0.76 25.00 -6.30
CA ILE A 229 -0.26 23.71 -5.82
C ILE A 229 1.12 23.43 -6.44
N VAL A 230 2.10 23.12 -5.59
CA VAL A 230 3.42 22.69 -6.03
C VAL A 230 3.42 21.18 -6.26
N TYR A 231 3.73 20.75 -7.48
CA TYR A 231 3.81 19.33 -7.82
C TYR A 231 5.26 18.86 -7.88
N HIS A 232 5.62 17.87 -7.09
CA HIS A 232 6.88 17.14 -7.17
C HIS A 232 6.59 15.72 -7.70
N VAL A 233 7.01 15.46 -8.92
CA VAL A 233 6.81 14.15 -9.57
C VAL A 233 8.17 13.52 -9.81
N ASN A 234 8.39 12.32 -9.28
CA ASN A 234 9.68 11.61 -9.29
C ASN A 234 10.87 12.54 -8.97
N PRO A 235 10.85 13.26 -7.84
CA PRO A 235 11.80 14.35 -7.58
C PRO A 235 13.26 13.88 -7.43
N THR A 236 13.49 12.59 -7.24
CA THR A 236 14.83 11.99 -7.15
C THR A 236 15.36 11.46 -8.48
N GLY A 237 14.60 11.62 -9.56
CA GLY A 237 14.94 11.13 -10.88
C GLY A 237 14.15 9.89 -11.30
N LYS A 238 14.63 9.16 -12.31
CA LYS A 238 13.95 7.96 -12.82
C LYS A 238 13.78 6.89 -11.73
N PHE A 239 12.67 6.16 -11.79
CA PHE A 239 12.32 5.15 -10.81
C PHE A 239 11.91 3.85 -11.54
N VAL A 240 12.88 3.12 -12.07
CA VAL A 240 12.68 1.87 -12.81
C VAL A 240 12.80 0.66 -11.87
N ILE A 241 13.78 0.65 -10.97
CA ILE A 241 13.96 -0.40 -9.97
C ILE A 241 13.13 -0.05 -8.74
N GLY A 242 12.15 -0.89 -8.43
CA GLY A 242 11.25 -0.70 -7.30
C GLY A 242 10.61 -2.00 -6.85
N GLY A 243 9.58 -1.89 -6.00
CA GLY A 243 8.91 -3.02 -5.42
C GLY A 243 9.84 -3.89 -4.57
N PRO A 244 9.55 -5.19 -4.38
CA PRO A 244 10.35 -6.10 -3.57
C PRO A 244 11.80 -6.29 -4.04
N HIS A 245 12.08 -6.03 -5.33
CA HIS A 245 13.46 -6.04 -5.85
C HIS A 245 14.24 -4.81 -5.43
N GLY A 246 13.60 -3.64 -5.39
CA GLY A 246 14.24 -2.40 -4.97
C GLY A 246 14.42 -2.30 -3.46
N ASP A 247 13.44 -2.80 -2.69
CA ASP A 247 13.42 -2.74 -1.23
C ASP A 247 12.63 -3.91 -0.63
N THR A 248 13.22 -4.60 0.32
CA THR A 248 12.57 -5.72 1.03
C THR A 248 11.34 -5.24 1.79
N GLY A 249 10.20 -5.92 1.60
CA GLY A 249 8.94 -5.65 2.28
C GLY A 249 8.66 -6.62 3.41
N LEU A 250 8.08 -6.11 4.50
CA LEU A 250 7.62 -6.89 5.64
C LEU A 250 6.20 -6.46 6.02
N THR A 251 5.39 -7.42 6.49
CA THR A 251 4.10 -7.13 7.10
C THR A 251 4.27 -6.15 8.28
N GLY A 252 3.37 -5.17 8.37
CA GLY A 252 3.36 -4.24 9.49
C GLY A 252 4.43 -3.13 9.45
N ARG A 253 5.05 -2.87 8.30
CA ARG A 253 6.03 -1.78 8.12
C ARG A 253 5.45 -0.52 7.50
N LYS A 254 4.11 -0.41 7.39
CA LYS A 254 3.37 0.76 6.89
C LYS A 254 2.20 1.14 7.81
N ILE A 255 2.37 0.95 9.12
CA ILE A 255 1.30 1.10 10.11
C ILE A 255 0.74 2.52 10.24
N ILE A 256 1.52 3.54 9.94
CA ILE A 256 1.04 4.93 9.92
C ILE A 256 0.16 5.20 8.68
N VAL A 257 0.49 4.57 7.55
CA VAL A 257 -0.37 4.58 6.35
C VAL A 257 -1.70 3.86 6.62
N ASP A 258 -1.68 2.80 7.41
CA ASP A 258 -2.85 1.99 7.75
C ASP A 258 -3.79 2.68 8.74
N THR A 259 -3.31 3.71 9.44
CA THR A 259 -4.04 4.42 10.49
C THR A 259 -4.35 5.86 10.09
N TYR A 260 -3.76 6.85 10.74
CA TYR A 260 -4.18 8.25 10.64
C TYR A 260 -3.12 9.19 10.04
N GLY A 261 -2.08 8.65 9.36
CA GLY A 261 -1.06 9.46 8.71
C GLY A 261 -0.23 10.34 9.67
N GLY A 262 -0.15 9.97 10.94
CA GLY A 262 0.55 10.73 11.98
C GLY A 262 -0.31 11.78 12.71
N LYS A 263 -1.58 11.98 12.33
CA LYS A 263 -2.51 12.86 13.07
C LYS A 263 -2.93 12.24 14.41
N GLY A 264 -3.10 10.92 14.47
CA GLY A 264 -3.30 10.17 15.70
C GLY A 264 -2.03 9.42 16.10
N ALA A 265 -1.86 9.14 17.39
CA ALA A 265 -0.80 8.27 17.88
C ALA A 265 -1.00 6.81 17.41
N HIS A 266 0.04 5.99 17.53
CA HIS A 266 0.01 4.57 17.19
C HIS A 266 0.75 3.74 18.25
N GLY A 267 0.18 2.59 18.65
CA GLY A 267 0.75 1.72 19.67
C GLY A 267 1.91 0.81 19.19
N GLY A 268 2.15 0.73 17.87
CA GLY A 268 3.23 -0.04 17.27
C GLY A 268 2.84 -1.39 16.68
N GLY A 269 1.63 -1.90 16.97
CA GLY A 269 1.14 -3.19 16.46
C GLY A 269 0.75 -3.13 14.98
N ALA A 270 0.96 -4.22 14.26
CA ALA A 270 0.49 -4.38 12.89
C ALA A 270 -0.91 -5.00 12.85
N PHE A 271 -1.74 -4.57 11.89
CA PHE A 271 -3.10 -5.10 11.70
C PHE A 271 -3.14 -6.25 10.70
N SER A 272 -2.37 -6.12 9.60
CA SER A 272 -2.41 -7.07 8.49
C SER A 272 -2.06 -8.49 8.91
N GLY A 273 -2.83 -9.45 8.39
CA GLY A 273 -2.60 -10.87 8.61
C GLY A 273 -2.99 -11.41 9.98
N LYS A 274 -3.71 -10.62 10.80
CA LYS A 274 -4.05 -10.96 12.19
C LYS A 274 -5.56 -10.92 12.41
N ASP A 275 -6.08 -11.96 13.06
CA ASP A 275 -7.48 -12.00 13.50
C ASP A 275 -7.73 -11.02 14.67
N PRO A 276 -9.01 -10.66 14.97
CA PRO A 276 -9.33 -9.64 15.98
C PRO A 276 -8.91 -9.97 17.42
N SER A 277 -8.44 -11.18 17.71
CA SER A 277 -7.97 -11.56 19.04
C SER A 277 -6.47 -11.33 19.26
N LYS A 278 -5.76 -10.84 18.23
CA LYS A 278 -4.32 -10.58 18.25
C LYS A 278 -3.96 -9.14 18.59
#